data_41b072dd70903f865d9a3492bcf0be73
#
_entry.id   41b072dd70903f865d9a3492bcf0be73
#
_cell.length_a   1.000
_cell.length_b   1.000
_cell.length_c   1.000
_cell.angle_alpha   90.00
_cell.angle_beta   90.00
_cell.angle_gamma   90.00
#
_symmetry.space_group_name_H-M   'P 1'
#
loop_
_entity.id
_entity.type
_entity.pdbx_description
1 polymer ?
#
loop_
_entity_poly.entity_id
_entity_poly.type
_entity_poly.pdbx_seq_one_letter_code
_entity_poly.pdbx_strand_id
1 'polypeptide(L)'
;VKKVAVLTQYNSKSLNHHMNSSKWWDFGRKQGGLYILTPSITADSSYWYRGTADAIWQNIDFLKNSHEPYVIIASGDGVYKMDYTKVLEYHIEKKADITVVYKEMAEGDDDLTRFGIVKMDETGRIREFEEKPLVAKENCVSTGIYVIRRRHLIDLIEKCNEEGRYDFVQDILVRYKEQKKIYGYKMDSYWRNIATVDSYFRTNMDFLKKDVRDYFFKQYPNVLTKVADLPPAKYNPGAYIKNSLVSSGCIINGRVENSILFKKVYVGSNCVIKNSII
;
A
#
# COMPACT_ATOMS: atom_id res chain seq x y z
N VAL A 1 -0.25 13.84 5.62
CA VAL A 1 -1.32 13.82 4.58
C VAL A 1 -2.63 14.23 5.23
N LYS A 2 -3.41 15.12 4.58
CA LYS A 2 -4.69 15.63 5.14
C LYS A 2 -5.91 15.20 4.33
N LYS A 3 -5.73 14.85 3.07
CA LYS A 3 -6.79 14.48 2.14
C LYS A 3 -6.38 13.20 1.43
N VAL A 4 -7.22 12.18 1.49
CA VAL A 4 -6.96 10.87 0.90
C VAL A 4 -8.17 10.42 0.11
N ALA A 5 -7.95 9.96 -1.12
CA ALA A 5 -8.94 9.23 -1.91
C ALA A 5 -8.50 7.77 -2.04
N VAL A 6 -9.40 6.85 -1.75
CA VAL A 6 -9.20 5.42 -1.92
C VAL A 6 -10.04 4.97 -3.10
N LEU A 7 -9.38 4.58 -4.18
CA LEU A 7 -10.03 4.07 -5.38
C LEU A 7 -10.30 2.58 -5.18
N THR A 8 -11.57 2.19 -5.09
CA THR A 8 -11.98 0.81 -4.81
C THR A 8 -12.81 0.29 -5.96
N GLN A 9 -12.68 -0.99 -6.29
CA GLN A 9 -13.42 -1.61 -7.38
C GLN A 9 -13.96 -2.98 -6.96
N TYR A 10 -13.09 -3.98 -6.91
CA TYR A 10 -13.48 -5.36 -6.68
C TYR A 10 -13.73 -5.61 -5.18
N ASN A 11 -14.81 -6.34 -4.85
CA ASN A 11 -15.17 -6.68 -3.47
C ASN A 11 -15.12 -5.50 -2.48
N SER A 12 -15.44 -4.30 -2.94
CA SER A 12 -15.26 -3.05 -2.18
C SER A 12 -16.14 -2.96 -0.91
N LYS A 13 -17.20 -3.75 -0.79
CA LYS A 13 -18.17 -3.64 0.31
C LYS A 13 -17.54 -3.78 1.70
N SER A 14 -16.69 -4.79 1.91
CA SER A 14 -16.03 -5.00 3.20
C SER A 14 -14.99 -3.93 3.50
N LEU A 15 -14.23 -3.49 2.48
CA LEU A 15 -13.26 -2.41 2.60
C LEU A 15 -13.97 -1.09 2.91
N ASN A 16 -15.04 -0.76 2.20
CA ASN A 16 -15.84 0.45 2.45
C ASN A 16 -16.43 0.44 3.86
N HIS A 17 -16.93 -0.71 4.32
CA HIS A 17 -17.41 -0.86 5.70
C HIS A 17 -16.28 -0.68 6.74
N HIS A 18 -15.08 -1.19 6.45
CA HIS A 18 -13.92 -1.01 7.32
C HIS A 18 -13.53 0.46 7.41
N MET A 19 -13.53 1.18 6.30
CA MET A 19 -13.11 2.57 6.18
C MET A 19 -14.21 3.60 6.49
N ASN A 20 -15.42 3.17 6.78
CA ASN A 20 -16.63 4.00 6.90
C ASN A 20 -16.53 5.17 7.90
N SER A 21 -15.63 5.14 8.86
CA SER A 21 -15.48 6.23 9.82
C SER A 21 -14.12 6.91 9.70
N SER A 22 -14.13 8.20 9.36
CA SER A 22 -12.91 9.03 9.30
C SER A 22 -12.21 9.21 10.66
N LYS A 23 -12.90 8.96 11.77
CA LYS A 23 -12.38 9.05 13.14
C LYS A 23 -11.14 8.19 13.39
N TRP A 24 -11.16 6.95 12.91
CA TRP A 24 -10.08 5.98 13.13
C TRP A 24 -8.78 6.33 12.40
N TRP A 25 -8.89 7.18 11.38
CA TRP A 25 -7.80 7.51 10.46
C TRP A 25 -7.30 8.95 10.64
N ASP A 26 -7.76 9.67 11.68
CA ASP A 26 -7.46 11.10 11.94
C ASP A 26 -7.87 12.03 10.78
N PHE A 27 -8.94 11.70 10.06
CA PHE A 27 -9.49 12.52 8.98
C PHE A 27 -10.77 13.29 9.35
N GLY A 28 -11.10 13.38 10.63
CA GLY A 28 -12.30 14.07 11.13
C GLY A 28 -12.21 15.60 11.17
N ARG A 29 -11.44 16.22 10.28
CA ARG A 29 -11.18 17.67 10.26
C ARG A 29 -12.08 18.40 9.26
N LYS A 30 -12.26 19.74 9.45
CA LYS A 30 -13.05 20.58 8.53
C LYS A 30 -12.47 20.65 7.11
N GLN A 31 -11.15 20.52 6.96
CA GLN A 31 -10.45 20.54 5.67
C GLN A 31 -9.70 19.23 5.47
N GLY A 32 -9.81 18.67 4.27
CA GLY A 32 -9.26 17.36 3.93
C GLY A 32 -10.32 16.26 4.00
N GLY A 33 -9.96 15.08 4.47
CA GLY A 33 -10.87 13.96 4.67
C GLY A 33 -10.45 12.68 3.96
N LEU A 34 -11.21 11.62 4.24
CA LEU A 34 -11.12 10.32 3.59
C LEU A 34 -12.28 10.16 2.63
N TYR A 35 -11.98 9.96 1.36
CA TYR A 35 -12.95 9.78 0.28
C TYR A 35 -12.82 8.36 -0.27
N ILE A 36 -13.94 7.67 -0.41
CA ILE A 36 -13.98 6.34 -1.03
C ILE A 36 -14.64 6.52 -2.38
N LEU A 37 -13.90 6.24 -3.43
CA LEU A 37 -14.32 6.45 -4.81
C LEU A 37 -14.43 5.09 -5.50
N THR A 38 -15.61 4.81 -6.04
CA THR A 38 -15.93 3.57 -6.77
C THR A 38 -16.22 3.90 -8.22
N PRO A 39 -16.06 2.95 -9.14
CA PRO A 39 -16.55 3.12 -10.51
C PRO A 39 -18.02 3.48 -10.49
N SER A 40 -18.40 4.43 -11.34
CA SER A 40 -19.80 4.87 -11.49
C SER A 40 -20.20 4.85 -12.95
N ILE A 41 -21.47 4.52 -13.20
CA ILE A 41 -22.07 4.68 -14.53
C ILE A 41 -22.38 6.16 -14.71
N THR A 42 -21.80 6.75 -15.76
CA THR A 42 -22.07 8.12 -16.19
C THR A 42 -22.54 8.11 -17.64
N ALA A 43 -22.94 9.27 -18.17
CA ALA A 43 -23.30 9.38 -19.59
C ALA A 43 -22.15 8.96 -20.52
N ASP A 44 -20.90 9.19 -20.09
CA ASP A 44 -19.69 8.97 -20.88
C ASP A 44 -18.96 7.66 -20.55
N SER A 45 -19.32 6.98 -19.46
CA SER A 45 -18.66 5.75 -19.02
C SER A 45 -19.61 4.82 -18.27
N SER A 46 -19.69 3.58 -18.74
CA SER A 46 -20.44 2.49 -18.09
C SER A 46 -19.53 1.35 -17.62
N TYR A 47 -18.20 1.61 -17.57
CA TYR A 47 -17.21 0.56 -17.35
C TYR A 47 -16.59 0.64 -15.96
N TRP A 48 -16.13 -0.52 -15.52
CA TRP A 48 -15.19 -0.63 -14.42
C TRP A 48 -13.89 0.08 -14.78
N TYR A 49 -13.03 0.37 -13.79
CA TYR A 49 -11.70 0.91 -14.10
C TYR A 49 -10.93 -0.08 -14.96
N ARG A 50 -10.53 0.34 -16.15
CA ARG A 50 -9.81 -0.47 -17.13
C ARG A 50 -8.32 -0.60 -16.80
N GLY A 51 -7.82 0.25 -15.89
CA GLY A 51 -6.45 0.28 -15.43
C GLY A 51 -6.24 1.39 -14.39
N THR A 52 -5.02 1.51 -13.92
CA THR A 52 -4.66 2.44 -12.84
C THR A 52 -4.76 3.92 -13.26
N ALA A 53 -4.44 4.26 -14.51
CA ALA A 53 -4.64 5.60 -15.05
C ALA A 53 -6.12 5.92 -15.27
N ASP A 54 -6.91 4.95 -15.74
CA ASP A 54 -8.36 5.09 -15.92
C ASP A 54 -9.09 5.30 -14.59
N ALA A 55 -8.64 4.63 -13.52
CA ALA A 55 -9.18 4.86 -12.19
C ALA A 55 -9.00 6.30 -11.71
N ILE A 56 -7.86 6.91 -12.03
CA ILE A 56 -7.61 8.33 -11.74
C ILE A 56 -8.46 9.21 -12.65
N TRP A 57 -8.57 8.86 -13.95
CA TRP A 57 -9.36 9.61 -14.91
C TRP A 57 -10.83 9.67 -14.54
N GLN A 58 -11.47 8.56 -14.22
CA GLN A 58 -12.89 8.53 -13.82
C GLN A 58 -13.17 9.36 -12.56
N ASN A 59 -12.13 9.71 -11.80
CA ASN A 59 -12.22 10.53 -10.59
C ASN A 59 -11.41 11.85 -10.71
N ILE A 60 -11.20 12.33 -11.94
CA ILE A 60 -10.34 13.49 -12.21
C ILE A 60 -10.82 14.76 -11.50
N ASP A 61 -12.12 14.90 -11.30
CA ASP A 61 -12.72 16.04 -10.60
C ASP A 61 -12.25 16.16 -9.14
N PHE A 62 -11.95 15.03 -8.50
CA PHE A 62 -11.33 15.05 -7.18
C PHE A 62 -9.99 15.79 -7.18
N LEU A 63 -9.19 15.62 -8.23
CA LEU A 63 -7.92 16.32 -8.40
C LEU A 63 -8.14 17.76 -8.83
N LYS A 64 -9.05 18.03 -9.77
CA LYS A 64 -9.35 19.37 -10.26
C LYS A 64 -9.87 20.28 -9.14
N ASN A 65 -10.72 19.76 -8.27
CA ASN A 65 -11.28 20.46 -7.12
C ASN A 65 -10.37 20.48 -5.89
N SER A 66 -9.18 19.90 -5.95
CA SER A 66 -8.19 19.95 -4.88
C SER A 66 -7.27 21.16 -5.03
N HIS A 67 -6.74 21.64 -3.91
CA HIS A 67 -5.85 22.81 -3.87
C HIS A 67 -4.39 22.42 -3.56
N GLU A 68 -4.16 21.20 -3.10
CA GLU A 68 -2.82 20.70 -2.77
C GLU A 68 -1.95 20.62 -4.03
N PRO A 69 -0.71 21.14 -3.98
CA PRO A 69 0.15 21.24 -5.16
C PRO A 69 0.72 19.88 -5.61
N TYR A 70 0.83 18.92 -4.71
CA TYR A 70 1.39 17.60 -4.96
C TYR A 70 0.41 16.48 -4.63
N VAL A 71 0.53 15.39 -5.35
CA VAL A 71 -0.22 14.15 -5.17
C VAL A 71 0.75 13.02 -4.89
N ILE A 72 0.40 12.19 -3.92
CA ILE A 72 1.05 10.91 -3.68
C ILE A 72 0.08 9.83 -4.15
N ILE A 73 0.52 9.02 -5.09
CA ILE A 73 -0.17 7.80 -5.51
C ILE A 73 0.49 6.66 -4.76
N ALA A 74 -0.30 5.79 -4.15
CA ALA A 74 0.21 4.63 -3.42
C ALA A 74 -0.63 3.39 -3.73
N SER A 75 0.04 2.27 -4.01
CA SER A 75 -0.60 0.96 -4.14
C SER A 75 -1.19 0.52 -2.81
N GLY A 76 -2.35 -0.13 -2.85
CA GLY A 76 -3.06 -0.61 -1.66
C GLY A 76 -2.60 -1.99 -1.14
N ASP A 77 -1.68 -2.64 -1.83
CA ASP A 77 -1.18 -3.98 -1.52
C ASP A 77 0.20 -3.99 -0.84
N GLY A 78 0.72 -2.81 -0.51
CA GLY A 78 1.97 -2.65 0.22
C GLY A 78 1.77 -2.55 1.73
N VAL A 79 2.53 -3.31 2.51
CA VAL A 79 2.64 -3.19 3.97
C VAL A 79 3.93 -2.47 4.31
N TYR A 80 3.81 -1.23 4.72
CA TYR A 80 4.95 -0.36 5.03
C TYR A 80 4.55 0.78 5.97
N LYS A 81 5.54 1.51 6.42
CA LYS A 81 5.38 2.75 7.16
C LYS A 81 6.43 3.75 6.69
N MET A 82 6.00 4.96 6.33
CA MET A 82 6.88 5.95 5.71
C MET A 82 6.48 7.37 6.11
N ASP A 83 7.48 8.24 6.26
CA ASP A 83 7.26 9.68 6.30
C ASP A 83 7.30 10.27 4.89
N TYR A 84 6.13 10.54 4.36
CA TYR A 84 5.99 11.11 3.02
C TYR A 84 6.57 12.53 2.87
N THR A 85 6.82 13.23 3.97
CA THR A 85 7.43 14.56 3.93
C THR A 85 8.84 14.49 3.33
N LYS A 86 9.62 13.49 3.73
CA LYS A 86 10.97 13.26 3.21
C LYS A 86 11.01 12.98 1.72
N VAL A 87 10.04 12.20 1.23
CA VAL A 87 9.92 11.91 -0.21
C VAL A 87 9.55 13.16 -0.99
N LEU A 88 8.65 13.99 -0.44
CA LEU A 88 8.25 15.26 -1.06
C LEU A 88 9.42 16.26 -1.07
N GLU A 89 10.18 16.38 0.01
CA GLU A 89 11.38 17.23 0.08
C GLU A 89 12.40 16.81 -0.99
N TYR A 90 12.68 15.53 -1.11
CA TYR A 90 13.54 14.99 -2.17
C TYR A 90 13.00 15.31 -3.58
N HIS A 91 11.69 15.13 -3.80
CA HIS A 91 11.04 15.46 -5.08
C HIS A 91 11.25 16.93 -5.47
N ILE A 92 11.12 17.84 -4.50
CA ILE A 92 11.30 19.28 -4.70
C ILE A 92 12.78 19.61 -4.96
N GLU A 93 13.70 19.05 -4.17
CA GLU A 93 15.15 19.26 -4.29
C GLU A 93 15.66 18.83 -5.67
N LYS A 94 15.26 17.64 -6.13
CA LYS A 94 15.61 17.11 -7.46
C LYS A 94 14.90 17.83 -8.60
N LYS A 95 13.93 18.71 -8.31
CA LYS A 95 13.05 19.33 -9.32
C LYS A 95 12.48 18.26 -10.25
N ALA A 96 12.06 17.15 -9.67
CA ALA A 96 11.56 16.00 -10.39
C ALA A 96 10.18 16.29 -11.00
N ASP A 97 9.89 15.70 -12.13
CA ASP A 97 8.53 15.62 -12.68
C ASP A 97 7.74 14.53 -11.95
N ILE A 98 8.39 13.38 -11.73
CA ILE A 98 7.84 12.26 -10.97
C ILE A 98 8.95 11.69 -10.08
N THR A 99 8.62 11.36 -8.82
CA THR A 99 9.49 10.57 -7.95
C THR A 99 8.85 9.21 -7.72
N VAL A 100 9.62 8.15 -7.96
CA VAL A 100 9.25 6.76 -7.73
C VAL A 100 9.94 6.28 -6.46
N VAL A 101 9.19 5.80 -5.50
CA VAL A 101 9.79 5.14 -4.33
C VAL A 101 10.15 3.71 -4.72
N TYR A 102 11.40 3.35 -4.49
CA TYR A 102 11.90 2.00 -4.79
C TYR A 102 12.52 1.35 -3.56
N LYS A 103 12.60 0.03 -3.59
CA LYS A 103 13.29 -0.78 -2.59
C LYS A 103 14.27 -1.72 -3.25
N GLU A 104 15.47 -1.83 -2.66
CA GLU A 104 16.40 -2.88 -3.00
C GLU A 104 15.99 -4.15 -2.26
N MET A 105 15.70 -5.20 -3.01
CA MET A 105 15.31 -6.50 -2.49
C MET A 105 16.54 -7.38 -2.30
N ALA A 106 16.58 -8.14 -1.19
CA ALA A 106 17.60 -9.15 -1.01
C ALA A 106 17.31 -10.38 -1.89
N GLU A 107 18.35 -11.13 -2.20
CA GLU A 107 18.22 -12.37 -2.96
C GLU A 107 17.29 -13.36 -2.23
N GLY A 108 16.28 -13.86 -2.93
CA GLY A 108 15.29 -14.80 -2.38
C GLY A 108 14.17 -14.19 -1.54
N ASP A 109 14.11 -12.86 -1.42
CA ASP A 109 13.06 -12.19 -0.62
C ASP A 109 11.66 -12.34 -1.23
N ASP A 110 11.53 -12.18 -2.56
CA ASP A 110 10.27 -12.29 -3.31
C ASP A 110 10.54 -12.55 -4.80
N ASP A 111 9.51 -12.87 -5.57
CA ASP A 111 9.60 -12.97 -7.01
C ASP A 111 9.59 -11.58 -7.65
N LEU A 112 10.76 -11.11 -8.06
CA LEU A 112 10.98 -9.78 -8.61
C LEU A 112 10.24 -9.55 -9.94
N THR A 113 9.90 -10.60 -10.67
CA THR A 113 9.21 -10.50 -11.97
C THR A 113 7.79 -9.94 -11.84
N ARG A 114 7.28 -9.84 -10.61
CA ARG A 114 5.94 -9.32 -10.30
C ARG A 114 5.90 -7.81 -10.12
N PHE A 115 7.05 -7.15 -10.10
CA PHE A 115 7.19 -5.72 -9.82
C PHE A 115 7.73 -4.96 -11.03
N GLY A 116 7.55 -3.65 -11.00
CA GLY A 116 8.31 -2.76 -11.85
C GLY A 116 9.76 -2.72 -11.39
N ILE A 117 10.69 -3.02 -12.27
CA ILE A 117 12.13 -3.00 -12.02
C ILE A 117 12.68 -1.66 -12.50
N VAL A 118 13.48 -1.01 -11.66
CA VAL A 118 14.05 0.31 -11.96
C VAL A 118 15.58 0.26 -11.88
N LYS A 119 16.22 0.99 -12.82
CA LYS A 119 17.65 1.26 -12.80
C LYS A 119 17.90 2.75 -12.84
N MET A 120 18.72 3.24 -11.93
CA MET A 120 19.05 4.64 -11.80
C MET A 120 20.51 4.89 -12.21
N ASP A 121 20.78 6.12 -12.64
CA ASP A 121 22.14 6.62 -12.74
C ASP A 121 22.67 7.14 -11.39
N GLU A 122 23.92 7.61 -11.37
CA GLU A 122 24.59 8.14 -10.17
C GLU A 122 23.87 9.35 -9.55
N THR A 123 23.04 10.05 -10.31
CA THR A 123 22.24 11.19 -9.82
C THR A 123 20.94 10.76 -9.17
N GLY A 124 20.58 9.48 -9.26
CA GLY A 124 19.31 8.91 -8.85
C GLY A 124 18.20 9.03 -9.90
N ARG A 125 18.53 9.46 -11.14
CA ARG A 125 17.56 9.53 -12.22
C ARG A 125 17.30 8.14 -12.78
N ILE A 126 16.02 7.77 -12.92
CA ILE A 126 15.62 6.49 -13.53
C ILE A 126 15.92 6.53 -15.02
N ARG A 127 16.72 5.59 -15.49
CA ARG A 127 17.10 5.39 -16.89
C ARG A 127 16.37 4.22 -17.51
N GLU A 128 16.16 3.16 -16.73
CA GLU A 128 15.42 2.01 -17.19
C GLU A 128 14.25 1.76 -16.22
N PHE A 129 13.09 1.46 -16.77
CA PHE A 129 11.91 1.04 -16.06
C PHE A 129 11.25 -0.08 -16.85
N GLU A 130 11.23 -1.28 -16.31
CA GLU A 130 10.58 -2.44 -16.89
C GLU A 130 9.46 -2.91 -15.99
N GLU A 131 8.22 -2.88 -16.48
CA GLU A 131 7.07 -3.34 -15.69
C GLU A 131 6.89 -4.86 -15.86
N LYS A 132 7.01 -5.58 -14.75
CA LYS A 132 6.83 -7.03 -14.68
C LYS A 132 7.62 -7.79 -15.75
N PRO A 133 8.95 -7.67 -15.79
CA PRO A 133 9.78 -8.33 -16.79
C PRO A 133 9.75 -9.85 -16.61
N LEU A 134 9.95 -10.60 -17.70
CA LEU A 134 10.08 -12.06 -17.63
C LEU A 134 11.30 -12.51 -16.81
N VAL A 135 12.36 -11.69 -16.80
CA VAL A 135 13.57 -11.90 -16.02
C VAL A 135 13.99 -10.55 -15.43
N ALA A 136 14.05 -10.47 -14.10
CA ALA A 136 14.53 -9.27 -13.43
C ALA A 136 16.07 -9.19 -13.53
N LYS A 137 16.57 -8.12 -14.13
CA LYS A 137 18.01 -7.87 -14.27
C LYS A 137 18.63 -7.11 -13.11
N GLU A 138 17.79 -6.39 -12.37
CA GLU A 138 18.16 -5.57 -11.22
C GLU A 138 17.29 -5.96 -10.03
N ASN A 139 17.75 -5.64 -8.82
CA ASN A 139 17.02 -5.93 -7.58
C ASN A 139 16.26 -4.72 -7.02
N CYS A 140 16.25 -3.61 -7.73
CA CYS A 140 15.54 -2.39 -7.34
C CYS A 140 14.10 -2.46 -7.85
N VAL A 141 13.15 -2.67 -6.93
CA VAL A 141 11.73 -2.77 -7.26
C VAL A 141 10.99 -1.47 -6.96
N SER A 142 10.09 -1.07 -7.86
CA SER A 142 9.12 -0.01 -7.59
C SER A 142 8.13 -0.48 -6.52
N THR A 143 7.95 0.32 -5.48
CA THR A 143 7.02 0.00 -4.39
C THR A 143 5.56 0.38 -4.72
N GLY A 144 5.31 0.93 -5.90
CA GLY A 144 3.98 1.44 -6.27
C GLY A 144 3.63 2.77 -5.58
N ILE A 145 4.65 3.51 -5.11
CA ILE A 145 4.46 4.81 -4.47
C ILE A 145 5.12 5.88 -5.34
N TYR A 146 4.35 6.90 -5.72
CA TYR A 146 4.77 7.95 -6.63
C TYR A 146 4.41 9.32 -6.09
N VAL A 147 5.30 10.30 -6.29
CA VAL A 147 5.04 11.73 -5.99
C VAL A 147 5.09 12.51 -7.29
N ILE A 148 4.06 13.32 -7.54
CA ILE A 148 3.90 14.11 -8.75
C ILE A 148 3.19 15.43 -8.46
N ARG A 149 3.47 16.49 -9.20
CA ARG A 149 2.69 17.73 -9.12
C ARG A 149 1.27 17.50 -9.63
N ARG A 150 0.27 17.96 -8.86
CA ARG A 150 -1.15 17.74 -9.18
C ARG A 150 -1.53 18.16 -10.59
N ARG A 151 -1.13 19.36 -11.03
CA ARG A 151 -1.43 19.83 -12.40
C ARG A 151 -0.80 18.92 -13.44
N HIS A 152 0.45 18.54 -13.23
CA HIS A 152 1.15 17.64 -14.15
C HIS A 152 0.51 16.26 -14.24
N LEU A 153 0.01 15.74 -13.11
CA LEU A 153 -0.76 14.50 -13.11
C LEU A 153 -2.05 14.64 -13.94
N ILE A 154 -2.79 15.73 -13.77
CA ILE A 154 -4.02 15.99 -14.52
C ILE A 154 -3.71 15.97 -16.02
N ASP A 155 -2.72 16.75 -16.47
CA ASP A 155 -2.34 16.83 -17.89
C ASP A 155 -1.97 15.46 -18.49
N LEU A 156 -1.22 14.64 -17.73
CA LEU A 156 -0.83 13.30 -18.17
C LEU A 156 -2.02 12.34 -18.25
N ILE A 157 -2.93 12.39 -17.28
CA ILE A 157 -4.11 11.53 -17.23
C ILE A 157 -5.11 11.91 -18.34
N GLU A 158 -5.33 13.20 -18.59
CA GLU A 158 -6.16 13.67 -19.70
C GLU A 158 -5.63 13.16 -21.02
N LYS A 159 -4.33 13.32 -21.27
CA LYS A 159 -3.67 12.81 -22.47
C LYS A 159 -3.76 11.29 -22.62
N CYS A 160 -3.57 10.53 -21.53
CA CYS A 160 -3.74 9.08 -21.55
C CYS A 160 -5.16 8.68 -21.96
N ASN A 161 -6.18 9.36 -21.42
CA ASN A 161 -7.56 9.07 -21.78
C ASN A 161 -7.88 9.38 -23.25
N GLU A 162 -7.43 10.53 -23.77
CA GLU A 162 -7.56 10.91 -25.18
C GLU A 162 -6.93 9.87 -26.13
N GLU A 163 -5.81 9.27 -25.72
CA GLU A 163 -5.09 8.26 -26.49
C GLU A 163 -5.62 6.81 -26.26
N GLY A 164 -6.65 6.61 -25.42
CA GLY A 164 -7.17 5.29 -25.09
C GLY A 164 -6.20 4.43 -24.26
N ARG A 165 -5.41 5.04 -23.38
CA ARG A 165 -4.40 4.41 -22.55
C ARG A 165 -4.84 4.41 -21.09
N TYR A 166 -4.65 3.29 -20.39
CA TYR A 166 -5.32 3.06 -19.11
C TYR A 166 -4.37 2.67 -17.98
N ASP A 167 -3.12 2.34 -18.25
CA ASP A 167 -2.15 1.92 -17.24
C ASP A 167 -1.19 3.06 -16.86
N PHE A 168 -1.11 3.38 -15.55
CA PHE A 168 -0.26 4.47 -15.06
C PHE A 168 1.23 4.15 -15.22
N VAL A 169 1.63 2.92 -14.99
CA VAL A 169 3.04 2.54 -15.04
C VAL A 169 3.52 2.46 -16.48
N GLN A 170 2.84 1.68 -17.32
CA GLN A 170 3.22 1.50 -18.73
C GLN A 170 3.08 2.79 -19.55
N ASP A 171 1.94 3.46 -19.39
CA ASP A 171 1.58 4.56 -20.28
C ASP A 171 2.13 5.92 -19.82
N ILE A 172 2.57 6.03 -18.56
CA ILE A 172 3.19 7.25 -18.04
C ILE A 172 4.66 7.01 -17.69
N LEU A 173 4.96 6.11 -16.74
CA LEU A 173 6.34 5.99 -16.24
C LEU A 173 7.28 5.40 -17.30
N VAL A 174 6.94 4.27 -17.90
CA VAL A 174 7.77 3.61 -18.90
C VAL A 174 7.86 4.46 -20.17
N ARG A 175 6.72 4.98 -20.61
CA ARG A 175 6.64 5.76 -21.87
C ARG A 175 7.41 7.07 -21.82
N TYR A 176 7.30 7.82 -20.72
CA TYR A 176 7.89 9.15 -20.63
C TYR A 176 9.23 9.20 -19.88
N LYS A 177 9.85 8.07 -19.56
CA LYS A 177 11.11 8.00 -18.80
C LYS A 177 12.25 8.84 -19.38
N GLU A 178 12.36 8.91 -20.69
CA GLU A 178 13.40 9.73 -21.37
C GLU A 178 13.04 11.22 -21.39
N GLN A 179 11.75 11.53 -21.55
CA GLN A 179 11.26 12.91 -21.72
C GLN A 179 11.06 13.64 -20.40
N LYS A 180 10.81 12.90 -19.30
CA LYS A 180 10.52 13.44 -17.98
C LYS A 180 11.68 13.20 -17.03
N LYS A 181 11.79 14.07 -16.03
CA LYS A 181 12.75 13.94 -14.92
C LYS A 181 12.15 12.99 -13.87
N ILE A 182 12.33 11.68 -14.06
CA ILE A 182 11.87 10.67 -13.13
C ILE A 182 13.05 10.27 -12.25
N TYR A 183 12.88 10.42 -10.93
CA TYR A 183 13.91 10.10 -9.94
C TYR A 183 13.44 8.98 -8.99
N GLY A 184 14.40 8.13 -8.60
CA GLY A 184 14.18 7.11 -7.59
C GLY A 184 14.46 7.62 -6.18
N TYR A 185 13.55 7.39 -5.24
CA TYR A 185 13.75 7.59 -3.81
C TYR A 185 13.86 6.24 -3.12
N LYS A 186 14.99 5.97 -2.47
CA LYS A 186 15.22 4.70 -1.79
C LYS A 186 14.43 4.59 -0.50
N MET A 187 13.71 3.50 -0.33
CA MET A 187 13.06 3.13 0.91
C MET A 187 13.93 2.10 1.66
N ASP A 188 14.56 2.52 2.76
CA ASP A 188 15.37 1.61 3.60
C ASP A 188 14.53 0.87 4.64
N SER A 189 13.32 1.37 4.92
CA SER A 189 12.42 0.80 5.92
C SER A 189 11.74 -0.49 5.46
N TYR A 190 11.04 -1.16 6.39
CA TYR A 190 10.26 -2.36 6.08
C TYR A 190 9.21 -2.08 4.99
N TRP A 191 9.20 -2.93 3.98
CA TRP A 191 8.18 -2.96 2.93
C TRP A 191 7.98 -4.41 2.47
N ARG A 192 6.73 -4.82 2.31
CA ARG A 192 6.32 -6.09 1.71
C ARG A 192 5.08 -5.88 0.85
N ASN A 193 4.96 -6.62 -0.21
CA ASN A 193 3.74 -6.70 -1.02
C ASN A 193 2.92 -7.92 -0.57
N ILE A 194 1.59 -7.77 -0.48
CA ILE A 194 0.67 -8.83 -0.03
C ILE A 194 -0.29 -9.30 -1.12
N ALA A 195 0.10 -9.19 -2.38
CA ALA A 195 -0.76 -9.54 -3.51
C ALA A 195 -0.97 -11.06 -3.70
N THR A 196 -0.23 -11.93 -2.99
CA THR A 196 -0.46 -13.38 -2.99
C THR A 196 -0.74 -13.90 -1.59
N VAL A 197 -1.35 -15.10 -1.52
CA VAL A 197 -1.58 -15.78 -0.24
C VAL A 197 -0.28 -16.08 0.48
N ASP A 198 0.78 -16.48 -0.24
CA ASP A 198 2.10 -16.74 0.35
C ASP A 198 2.73 -15.45 0.90
N SER A 199 2.76 -14.37 0.13
CA SER A 199 3.30 -13.09 0.61
C SER A 199 2.47 -12.50 1.75
N TYR A 200 1.14 -12.66 1.74
CA TYR A 200 0.27 -12.31 2.85
C TYR A 200 0.62 -13.10 4.11
N PHE A 201 0.79 -14.43 3.98
CA PHE A 201 1.17 -15.29 5.10
C PHE A 201 2.53 -14.88 5.68
N ARG A 202 3.56 -14.78 4.84
CA ARG A 202 4.92 -14.40 5.28
C ARG A 202 4.93 -13.03 5.96
N THR A 203 4.26 -12.05 5.38
CA THR A 203 4.16 -10.70 5.94
C THR A 203 3.51 -10.71 7.32
N ASN A 204 2.43 -11.44 7.50
CA ASN A 204 1.82 -11.59 8.83
C ASN A 204 2.79 -12.25 9.83
N MET A 205 3.45 -13.35 9.43
CA MET A 205 4.41 -14.05 10.29
C MET A 205 5.63 -13.20 10.67
N ASP A 206 6.00 -12.22 9.83
CA ASP A 206 7.05 -11.24 10.18
C ASP A 206 6.69 -10.45 11.45
N PHE A 207 5.42 -10.22 11.73
CA PHE A 207 4.99 -9.56 12.97
C PHE A 207 5.22 -10.39 14.25
N LEU A 208 5.59 -11.66 14.14
CA LEU A 208 6.10 -12.44 15.28
C LEU A 208 7.52 -12.04 15.67
N LYS A 209 8.27 -11.35 14.80
CA LYS A 209 9.59 -10.80 15.09
C LYS A 209 9.46 -9.50 15.87
N LYS A 210 10.28 -9.35 16.91
CA LYS A 210 10.24 -8.20 17.80
C LYS A 210 10.58 -6.89 17.10
N ASP A 211 11.61 -6.88 16.26
CA ASP A 211 12.07 -5.71 15.50
C ASP A 211 10.99 -5.16 14.57
N VAL A 212 10.26 -6.02 13.86
CA VAL A 212 9.13 -5.62 13.00
C VAL A 212 8.01 -4.98 13.83
N ARG A 213 7.62 -5.60 14.96
CA ARG A 213 6.61 -5.02 15.85
C ARG A 213 7.04 -3.68 16.43
N ASP A 214 8.29 -3.60 16.89
CA ASP A 214 8.83 -2.37 17.48
C ASP A 214 8.87 -1.24 16.44
N TYR A 215 9.25 -1.56 15.18
CA TYR A 215 9.18 -0.60 14.08
C TYR A 215 7.76 -0.11 13.83
N PHE A 216 6.78 -1.00 13.69
CA PHE A 216 5.41 -0.60 13.35
C PHE A 216 4.69 0.10 14.51
N PHE A 217 4.84 -0.37 15.75
CA PHE A 217 3.96 0.03 16.85
C PHE A 217 4.62 0.95 17.89
N LYS A 218 5.96 1.08 17.90
CA LYS A 218 6.66 1.92 18.88
C LYS A 218 7.40 3.11 18.28
N GLN A 219 7.62 3.11 16.97
CA GLN A 219 8.34 4.20 16.30
C GLN A 219 7.38 5.11 15.54
N TYR A 220 7.76 6.38 15.37
CA TYR A 220 7.06 7.34 14.53
C TYR A 220 7.35 7.08 13.04
N PRO A 221 6.38 7.33 12.11
CA PRO A 221 5.01 7.75 12.34
C PRO A 221 4.11 6.64 12.91
N ASN A 222 3.09 7.02 13.68
CA ASN A 222 2.16 6.06 14.25
C ASN A 222 1.27 5.42 13.18
N VAL A 223 1.01 4.13 13.32
CA VAL A 223 0.04 3.42 12.48
C VAL A 223 -1.35 3.59 13.09
N LEU A 224 -2.26 4.13 12.31
CA LEU A 224 -3.67 4.26 12.69
C LEU A 224 -4.44 3.04 12.21
N THR A 225 -5.30 2.51 13.04
CA THR A 225 -6.12 1.34 12.72
C THR A 225 -7.46 1.40 13.43
N LYS A 226 -8.47 0.72 12.87
CA LYS A 226 -9.78 0.59 13.51
C LYS A 226 -9.68 -0.36 14.68
N VAL A 227 -9.95 0.15 15.87
CA VAL A 227 -10.04 -0.64 17.10
C VAL A 227 -11.46 -1.17 17.25
N ALA A 228 -11.61 -2.48 17.46
CA ALA A 228 -12.90 -3.07 17.81
C ALA A 228 -13.06 -3.07 19.33
N ASP A 229 -14.24 -2.72 19.80
CA ASP A 229 -14.61 -2.81 21.21
C ASP A 229 -14.92 -4.28 21.55
N LEU A 230 -13.89 -5.00 21.98
CA LEU A 230 -13.93 -6.42 22.33
C LEU A 230 -13.21 -6.65 23.65
N PRO A 231 -13.65 -7.65 24.46
CA PRO A 231 -12.94 -8.00 25.67
C PRO A 231 -11.52 -8.49 25.37
N PRO A 232 -10.59 -8.40 26.30
CA PRO A 232 -9.27 -9.00 26.18
C PRO A 232 -9.35 -10.50 25.85
N ALA A 233 -8.27 -11.03 25.27
CA ALA A 233 -8.17 -12.48 25.08
C ALA A 233 -8.17 -13.22 26.43
N LYS A 234 -8.93 -14.31 26.50
CA LYS A 234 -9.03 -15.16 27.69
C LYS A 234 -8.22 -16.45 27.49
N TYR A 235 -7.36 -16.73 28.45
CA TYR A 235 -6.56 -17.96 28.49
C TYR A 235 -7.06 -18.82 29.68
N ASN A 236 -7.61 -19.98 29.38
CA ASN A 236 -8.12 -20.89 30.38
C ASN A 236 -7.01 -21.82 30.92
N PRO A 237 -7.20 -22.45 32.10
CA PRO A 237 -6.25 -23.41 32.65
C PRO A 237 -5.90 -24.50 31.63
N GLY A 238 -4.59 -24.79 31.47
CA GLY A 238 -4.09 -25.74 30.48
C GLY A 238 -3.80 -25.16 29.09
N ALA A 239 -4.14 -23.91 28.82
CA ALA A 239 -3.75 -23.23 27.59
C ALA A 239 -2.22 -23.06 27.51
N TYR A 240 -1.64 -23.34 26.35
CA TYR A 240 -0.22 -23.17 26.08
C TYR A 240 0.01 -22.28 24.86
N ILE A 241 0.67 -21.17 25.06
CA ILE A 241 0.95 -20.21 24.00
C ILE A 241 2.45 -19.94 23.92
N LYS A 242 3.02 -20.06 22.69
CA LYS A 242 4.42 -19.79 22.42
C LYS A 242 4.58 -19.01 21.12
N ASN A 243 5.34 -17.91 21.17
CA ASN A 243 5.66 -17.06 20.00
C ASN A 243 4.43 -16.80 19.11
N SER A 244 3.35 -16.28 19.67
CA SER A 244 2.09 -16.08 18.95
C SER A 244 1.45 -14.73 19.28
N LEU A 245 0.71 -14.17 18.33
CA LEU A 245 -0.09 -12.97 18.51
C LEU A 245 -1.56 -13.39 18.61
N VAL A 246 -2.22 -12.96 19.68
CA VAL A 246 -3.61 -13.29 19.95
C VAL A 246 -4.40 -12.00 20.10
N SER A 247 -5.38 -11.79 19.22
CA SER A 247 -6.20 -10.58 19.22
C SER A 247 -7.32 -10.63 20.24
N SER A 248 -7.95 -9.47 20.48
CA SER A 248 -9.04 -9.30 21.42
C SER A 248 -10.23 -10.22 21.11
N GLY A 249 -10.93 -10.65 22.16
CA GLY A 249 -12.11 -11.52 22.09
C GLY A 249 -11.80 -13.00 21.85
N CYS A 250 -10.53 -13.39 21.80
CA CYS A 250 -10.16 -14.81 21.68
C CYS A 250 -10.33 -15.55 22.99
N ILE A 251 -10.66 -16.84 22.91
CA ILE A 251 -10.71 -17.77 24.07
C ILE A 251 -9.83 -18.98 23.75
N ILE A 252 -8.80 -19.20 24.56
CA ILE A 252 -7.79 -20.22 24.29
C ILE A 252 -7.82 -21.27 25.40
N ASN A 253 -8.10 -22.52 25.01
CA ASN A 253 -8.04 -23.69 25.89
C ASN A 253 -6.96 -24.69 25.46
N GLY A 254 -6.48 -24.59 24.22
CA GLY A 254 -5.55 -25.51 23.62
C GLY A 254 -4.13 -24.95 23.48
N ARG A 255 -3.39 -25.51 22.53
CA ARG A 255 -1.98 -25.16 22.27
C ARG A 255 -1.86 -24.32 21.00
N VAL A 256 -1.16 -23.17 21.10
CA VAL A 256 -0.92 -22.24 19.99
C VAL A 256 0.57 -21.92 19.94
N GLU A 257 1.20 -22.23 18.84
CA GLU A 257 2.65 -21.99 18.63
C GLU A 257 2.91 -21.32 17.30
N ASN A 258 3.78 -20.30 17.31
CA ASN A 258 4.23 -19.60 16.12
C ASN A 258 3.08 -19.24 15.18
N SER A 259 2.02 -18.63 15.71
CA SER A 259 0.76 -18.41 15.02
C SER A 259 0.16 -17.04 15.33
N ILE A 260 -0.75 -16.59 14.45
CA ILE A 260 -1.49 -15.34 14.62
C ILE A 260 -2.98 -15.68 14.65
N LEU A 261 -3.65 -15.33 15.74
CA LEU A 261 -5.08 -15.47 15.88
C LEU A 261 -5.73 -14.09 15.81
N PHE A 262 -6.59 -13.89 14.81
CA PHE A 262 -7.38 -12.67 14.69
C PHE A 262 -8.53 -12.65 15.72
N LYS A 263 -9.38 -11.66 15.60
CA LYS A 263 -10.42 -11.36 16.61
C LYS A 263 -11.44 -12.50 16.76
N LYS A 264 -11.83 -12.81 18.00
CA LYS A 264 -12.93 -13.75 18.34
C LYS A 264 -12.66 -15.21 17.96
N VAL A 265 -11.40 -15.62 17.86
CA VAL A 265 -11.05 -17.03 17.64
C VAL A 265 -11.24 -17.82 18.92
N TYR A 266 -11.87 -19.00 18.81
CA TYR A 266 -11.99 -19.98 19.89
C TYR A 266 -11.10 -21.18 19.59
N VAL A 267 -10.19 -21.49 20.52
CA VAL A 267 -9.32 -22.67 20.46
C VAL A 267 -9.73 -23.68 21.54
N GLY A 268 -10.22 -24.84 21.14
CA GLY A 268 -10.65 -25.91 22.05
C GLY A 268 -9.49 -26.58 22.79
N SER A 269 -9.80 -27.31 23.89
CA SER A 269 -8.80 -27.90 24.78
C SER A 269 -7.85 -28.91 24.13
N ASN A 270 -8.32 -29.62 23.11
CA ASN A 270 -7.53 -30.64 22.39
C ASN A 270 -6.98 -30.10 21.05
N CYS A 271 -7.12 -28.79 20.78
CA CYS A 271 -6.65 -28.21 19.53
C CYS A 271 -5.17 -27.85 19.65
N VAL A 272 -4.44 -28.11 18.56
CA VAL A 272 -3.05 -27.71 18.39
C VAL A 272 -2.95 -26.87 17.12
N ILE A 273 -2.57 -25.62 17.26
CA ILE A 273 -2.39 -24.66 16.18
C ILE A 273 -0.90 -24.32 16.09
N LYS A 274 -0.31 -24.54 14.90
CA LYS A 274 1.11 -24.24 14.65
C LYS A 274 1.30 -23.57 13.30
N ASN A 275 2.20 -22.59 13.24
CA ASN A 275 2.60 -21.92 12.00
C ASN A 275 1.39 -21.49 11.14
N SER A 276 0.38 -20.91 11.78
CA SER A 276 -0.91 -20.65 11.16
C SER A 276 -1.41 -19.25 11.43
N ILE A 277 -2.27 -18.78 10.53
CA ILE A 277 -3.07 -17.55 10.70
C ILE A 277 -4.54 -17.97 10.71
N ILE A 278 -5.30 -17.56 11.72
CA ILE A 278 -6.72 -17.89 11.90
C ILE A 278 -7.51 -16.64 12.19
#